data_571797da922a1d65abb22a0995771cde
#
_entry.id   571797da922a1d65abb22a0995771cde
#
_cell.length_a   1.000
_cell.length_b   1.000
_cell.length_c   1.000
_cell.angle_alpha   90.00
_cell.angle_beta   90.00
_cell.angle_gamma   90.00
#
_symmetry.space_group_name_H-M   'P 1'
#
loop_
_entity.id
_entity.type
_entity.pdbx_description
1 polymer ?
#
loop_
_entity_poly.entity_id
_entity_poly.type
_entity_poly.pdbx_seq_one_letter_code
_entity_poly.pdbx_strand_id
1 'polypeptide(L)'
;MIHLCNDDHYFLEICDKLNLPKLKNILLTQDKLYQLMIAGLYNKSILTYISLDGDKLNGCLILAILNTILGEKVISLVFTWIDPHYPKLYKEFINLVEEKAKELKINKLCFQTNRKEAVINRKMGKYGFNKSFSVYEKNLKEVI
;
A
#
# COMPACT_ATOMS: atom_id res chain seq x y z
N MET A 1 10.07 -14.61 0.89
CA MET A 1 9.67 -14.58 2.29
C MET A 1 9.41 -13.15 2.74
N ILE A 2 8.27 -12.93 3.35
CA ILE A 2 7.83 -11.58 3.74
C ILE A 2 8.33 -11.23 5.13
N HIS A 3 8.90 -10.04 5.30
CA HIS A 3 9.28 -9.54 6.62
C HIS A 3 9.20 -8.03 6.68
N LEU A 4 9.15 -7.50 7.90
CA LEU A 4 9.14 -6.06 8.15
C LEU A 4 10.50 -5.48 7.76
N CYS A 5 10.49 -4.39 6.99
CA CYS A 5 11.72 -3.77 6.49
C CYS A 5 12.06 -2.52 7.28
N ASN A 6 13.28 -2.50 7.81
CA ASN A 6 13.84 -1.33 8.48
C ASN A 6 15.12 -0.84 7.77
N ASP A 7 15.36 -1.29 6.55
CA ASP A 7 16.57 -1.01 5.81
C ASP A 7 16.32 0.02 4.71
N ASP A 8 16.94 1.17 4.86
CA ASP A 8 16.89 2.31 3.95
C ASP A 8 17.24 1.93 2.49
N HIS A 9 18.17 0.99 2.31
CA HIS A 9 18.56 0.53 0.98
C HIS A 9 17.34 0.02 0.19
N TYR A 10 16.49 -0.78 0.83
CA TYR A 10 15.28 -1.28 0.17
C TYR A 10 14.22 -0.20 -0.03
N PHE A 11 14.21 0.83 0.82
CA PHE A 11 13.29 1.95 0.64
C PHE A 11 13.55 2.66 -0.69
N LEU A 12 14.80 2.89 -1.02
CA LEU A 12 15.17 3.51 -2.31
C LEU A 12 14.77 2.63 -3.48
N GLU A 13 14.98 1.33 -3.35
CA GLU A 13 14.60 0.37 -4.39
C GLU A 13 13.09 0.32 -4.59
N ILE A 14 12.32 0.40 -3.52
CA ILE A 14 10.85 0.48 -3.58
C ILE A 14 10.41 1.74 -4.31
N CYS A 15 11.03 2.89 -4.02
CA CYS A 15 10.68 4.16 -4.67
C CYS A 15 10.90 4.10 -6.18
N ASP A 16 11.90 3.36 -6.65
CA ASP A 16 12.15 3.19 -8.07
C ASP A 16 10.99 2.49 -8.80
N LYS A 17 10.19 1.70 -8.08
CA LYS A 17 9.05 1.00 -8.67
C LYS A 17 7.96 1.96 -9.16
N LEU A 18 7.92 3.19 -8.64
CA LEU A 18 6.98 4.20 -9.12
C LEU A 18 7.24 4.64 -10.56
N ASN A 19 8.41 4.33 -11.10
CA ASN A 19 8.73 4.61 -12.50
C ASN A 19 8.13 3.59 -13.47
N LEU A 20 7.60 2.48 -12.97
CA LEU A 20 7.00 1.46 -13.82
C LEU A 20 5.71 1.97 -14.46
N PRO A 21 5.47 1.69 -15.75
CA PRO A 21 4.28 2.20 -16.45
C PRO A 21 2.96 1.86 -15.79
N LYS A 22 2.85 0.68 -15.18
CA LYS A 22 1.63 0.24 -14.50
C LYS A 22 1.30 1.05 -13.24
N LEU A 23 2.29 1.79 -12.71
CA LEU A 23 2.15 2.53 -11.47
C LEU A 23 2.13 4.04 -11.67
N LYS A 24 2.17 4.52 -12.92
CA LYS A 24 2.21 5.97 -13.22
C LYS A 24 0.99 6.75 -12.76
N ASN A 25 -0.14 6.10 -12.59
CA ASN A 25 -1.39 6.77 -12.22
C ASN A 25 -1.59 6.88 -10.70
N ILE A 26 -0.61 6.47 -9.92
CA ILE A 26 -0.67 6.60 -8.47
C ILE A 26 -0.31 8.03 -8.10
N LEU A 27 -1.13 8.68 -7.26
CA LEU A 27 -0.92 10.06 -6.81
C LEU A 27 0.17 10.18 -5.75
N LEU A 28 1.14 9.30 -5.79
CA LEU A 28 2.20 9.20 -4.82
C LEU A 28 3.54 9.46 -5.51
N THR A 29 4.29 10.46 -5.04
CA THR A 29 5.62 10.74 -5.57
C THR A 29 6.67 9.89 -4.85
N GLN A 30 7.84 9.73 -5.48
CA GLN A 30 8.96 9.01 -4.86
C GLN A 30 9.36 9.65 -3.54
N ASP A 31 9.42 10.97 -3.47
CA ASP A 31 9.79 11.68 -2.25
C ASP A 31 8.81 11.43 -1.12
N LYS A 32 7.51 11.50 -1.42
CA LYS A 32 6.47 11.25 -0.42
C LYS A 32 6.51 9.81 0.07
N LEU A 33 6.71 8.88 -0.84
CA LEU A 33 6.79 7.46 -0.48
C LEU A 33 8.02 7.20 0.41
N TYR A 34 9.17 7.75 0.05
CA TYR A 34 10.38 7.61 0.84
C TYR A 34 10.20 8.19 2.25
N GLN A 35 9.66 9.40 2.34
CA GLN A 35 9.40 10.04 3.63
C GLN A 35 8.44 9.24 4.49
N LEU A 36 7.43 8.64 3.87
CA LEU A 36 6.47 7.80 4.58
C LEU A 36 7.16 6.56 5.18
N MET A 37 8.01 5.91 4.42
CA MET A 37 8.76 4.74 4.90
C MET A 37 9.74 5.11 6.02
N ILE A 38 10.42 6.24 5.87
CA ILE A 38 11.33 6.74 6.93
C ILE A 38 10.54 7.05 8.20
N ALA A 39 9.39 7.70 8.08
CA ALA A 39 8.53 7.98 9.23
C ALA A 39 8.12 6.67 9.95
N GLY A 40 7.94 5.60 9.20
CA GLY A 40 7.60 4.29 9.75
C GLY A 40 8.68 3.69 10.64
N LEU A 41 9.92 4.13 10.53
CA LEU A 41 10.98 3.69 11.43
C LEU A 41 10.79 4.22 12.86
N TYR A 42 10.05 5.31 12.99
CA TYR A 42 9.82 5.99 14.27
C TYR A 42 8.35 5.96 14.69
N ASN A 43 7.46 5.54 13.81
CA ASN A 43 6.02 5.56 14.03
C ASN A 43 5.42 4.20 13.66
N LYS A 44 4.94 3.48 14.66
CA LYS A 44 4.39 2.13 14.50
C LYS A 44 3.08 2.09 13.68
N SER A 45 2.54 3.23 13.32
CA SER A 45 1.33 3.30 12.48
C SER A 45 1.63 3.15 11.00
N ILE A 46 2.90 3.10 10.60
CA ILE A 46 3.30 2.91 9.21
C ILE A 46 4.25 1.72 9.15
N LEU A 47 3.88 0.72 8.37
CA LEU A 47 4.63 -0.54 8.29
C LEU A 47 5.01 -0.82 6.85
N THR A 48 6.29 -1.10 6.61
CA THR A 48 6.81 -1.49 5.32
C THR A 48 7.21 -2.96 5.36
N TYR A 49 6.54 -3.78 4.56
CA TYR A 49 6.86 -5.19 4.41
C TYR A 49 7.51 -5.42 3.05
N ILE A 50 8.53 -6.27 3.02
CA ILE A 50 9.18 -6.67 1.79
C ILE A 50 9.22 -8.17 1.68
N SER A 51 9.29 -8.66 0.45
CA SER A 51 9.56 -10.05 0.15
C SER A 51 10.85 -10.12 -0.66
N LEU A 52 11.71 -11.04 -0.29
CA LEU A 52 12.99 -11.23 -0.95
C LEU A 52 13.09 -12.66 -1.49
N ASP A 53 13.67 -12.79 -2.68
CA ASP A 53 14.13 -14.05 -3.23
C ASP A 53 15.65 -13.96 -3.24
N GLY A 54 16.30 -14.60 -2.24
CA GLY A 54 17.69 -14.32 -1.93
C GLY A 54 17.82 -12.87 -1.48
N ASP A 55 18.66 -12.10 -2.18
CA ASP A 55 18.84 -10.68 -1.92
C ASP A 55 17.97 -9.79 -2.82
N LYS A 56 17.21 -10.40 -3.73
CA LYS A 56 16.42 -9.66 -4.71
C LYS A 56 15.04 -9.35 -4.17
N LEU A 57 14.66 -8.08 -4.25
CA LEU A 57 13.32 -7.62 -3.89
C LEU A 57 12.32 -8.12 -4.95
N ASN A 58 11.35 -8.94 -4.54
CA ASN A 58 10.31 -9.41 -5.44
C ASN A 58 8.91 -8.92 -5.08
N GLY A 59 8.77 -8.20 -3.99
CA GLY A 59 7.52 -7.55 -3.63
C GLY A 59 7.66 -6.65 -2.43
N CYS A 60 6.74 -5.70 -2.31
CA CYS A 60 6.66 -4.81 -1.17
C CYS A 60 5.22 -4.37 -0.92
N LEU A 61 4.95 -4.03 0.33
CA LEU A 61 3.65 -3.56 0.76
C LEU A 61 3.84 -2.53 1.87
N ILE A 62 3.25 -1.36 1.70
CA ILE A 62 3.29 -0.31 2.71
C ILE A 62 1.88 -0.12 3.25
N LEU A 63 1.75 -0.20 4.56
CA LEU A 63 0.49 -0.05 5.29
C LEU A 63 0.53 1.20 6.14
N ALA A 64 -0.62 1.83 6.31
CA ALA A 64 -0.82 2.86 7.32
C ALA A 64 -2.03 2.52 8.17
N ILE A 65 -1.89 2.65 9.49
CA ILE A 65 -3.00 2.50 10.42
C ILE A 65 -3.55 3.89 10.67
N LEU A 66 -4.80 4.11 10.28
CA LEU A 66 -5.42 5.42 10.29
C LEU A 66 -6.66 5.43 11.18
N ASN A 67 -6.97 6.61 11.71
CA ASN A 67 -8.25 6.86 12.39
C ASN A 67 -9.15 7.61 11.41
N THR A 68 -10.39 7.15 11.26
CA THR A 68 -11.39 7.87 10.51
C THR A 68 -11.92 9.04 11.34
N ILE A 69 -12.69 9.93 10.71
CA ILE A 69 -13.33 11.04 11.39
C ILE A 69 -14.22 10.56 12.54
N LEU A 70 -14.81 9.37 12.39
CA LEU A 70 -15.68 8.78 13.40
C LEU A 70 -14.93 8.04 14.51
N GLY A 71 -13.59 8.12 14.51
CA GLY A 71 -12.77 7.46 15.53
C GLY A 71 -12.52 5.97 15.29
N GLU A 72 -12.95 5.44 14.15
CA GLU A 72 -12.71 4.05 13.78
C GLU A 72 -11.28 3.88 13.25
N LYS A 73 -10.60 2.81 13.66
CA LYS A 73 -9.29 2.49 13.10
C LYS A 73 -9.43 1.63 11.86
N VAL A 74 -8.65 1.96 10.84
CA VAL A 74 -8.60 1.19 9.59
C VAL A 74 -7.14 0.97 9.20
N ILE A 75 -6.89 -0.09 8.45
CA ILE A 75 -5.58 -0.31 7.81
C ILE A 75 -5.73 0.10 6.35
N SER A 76 -4.90 1.04 5.93
CA SER A 76 -4.85 1.49 4.54
C SER A 76 -3.66 0.84 3.83
N LEU A 77 -3.93 0.24 2.67
CA LEU A 77 -2.88 -0.25 1.79
C LEU A 77 -2.39 0.93 0.96
N VAL A 78 -1.24 1.48 1.33
CA VAL A 78 -0.72 2.70 0.72
C VAL A 78 -0.08 2.43 -0.63
N PHE A 79 0.74 1.40 -0.70
CA PHE A 79 1.46 1.04 -1.91
C PHE A 79 1.77 -0.44 -1.92
N THR A 80 1.60 -1.07 -3.08
CA THR A 80 1.92 -2.49 -3.28
C THR A 80 2.58 -2.65 -4.63
N TRP A 81 3.71 -3.33 -4.64
CA TRP A 81 4.36 -3.77 -5.88
C TRP A 81 4.74 -5.23 -5.75
N ILE A 82 4.50 -6.00 -6.79
CA ILE A 82 4.85 -7.41 -6.85
C ILE A 82 5.44 -7.69 -8.22
N ASP A 83 6.59 -8.36 -8.23
CA ASP A 83 7.21 -8.84 -9.45
C ASP A 83 6.24 -9.82 -10.13
N PRO A 84 5.94 -9.62 -11.43
CA PRO A 84 5.01 -10.50 -12.16
C PRO A 84 5.36 -11.98 -12.16
N HIS A 85 6.62 -12.32 -11.90
CA HIS A 85 7.05 -13.71 -11.81
C HIS A 85 6.60 -14.41 -10.52
N TYR A 86 5.98 -13.69 -9.60
CA TYR A 86 5.56 -14.20 -8.28
C TYR A 86 4.07 -13.93 -8.06
N PRO A 87 3.18 -14.52 -8.88
CA PRO A 87 1.75 -14.17 -8.84
C PRO A 87 1.04 -14.52 -7.53
N LYS A 88 1.58 -15.48 -6.77
CA LYS A 88 0.97 -15.88 -5.50
C LYS A 88 1.31 -14.95 -4.34
N LEU A 89 2.29 -14.09 -4.52
CA LEU A 89 2.79 -13.22 -3.45
C LEU A 89 1.73 -12.22 -3.00
N TYR A 90 0.86 -11.77 -3.91
CA TYR A 90 -0.19 -10.83 -3.55
C TYR A 90 -1.11 -11.41 -2.47
N LYS A 91 -1.51 -12.66 -2.65
CA LYS A 91 -2.37 -13.33 -1.66
C LYS A 91 -1.66 -13.48 -0.33
N GLU A 92 -0.36 -13.75 -0.35
CA GLU A 92 0.44 -13.86 0.87
C GLU A 92 0.48 -12.54 1.62
N PHE A 93 0.62 -11.41 0.91
CA PHE A 93 0.55 -10.09 1.50
C PHE A 93 -0.82 -9.81 2.11
N ILE A 94 -1.90 -10.12 1.39
CA ILE A 94 -3.26 -9.93 1.90
C ILE A 94 -3.48 -10.75 3.17
N ASN A 95 -3.05 -11.99 3.19
CA ASN A 95 -3.17 -12.84 4.38
C ASN A 95 -2.41 -12.24 5.58
N LEU A 96 -1.22 -11.72 5.33
CA LEU A 96 -0.42 -11.07 6.38
C LEU A 96 -1.14 -9.84 6.94
N VAL A 97 -1.75 -9.02 6.08
CA VAL A 97 -2.49 -7.84 6.51
C VAL A 97 -3.71 -8.25 7.33
N GLU A 98 -4.42 -9.28 6.90
CA GLU A 98 -5.59 -9.76 7.64
C GLU A 98 -5.21 -10.28 9.03
N GLU A 99 -4.10 -10.98 9.15
CA GLU A 99 -3.58 -11.41 10.44
C GLU A 99 -3.20 -10.22 11.31
N LYS A 100 -2.55 -9.21 10.72
CA LYS A 100 -2.18 -7.99 11.44
C LYS A 100 -3.43 -7.26 11.94
N ALA A 101 -4.46 -7.20 11.13
CA ALA A 101 -5.74 -6.60 11.51
C ALA A 101 -6.36 -7.32 12.70
N LYS A 102 -6.35 -8.65 12.71
CA LYS A 102 -6.85 -9.43 13.85
C LYS A 102 -6.05 -9.13 15.12
N GLU A 103 -4.73 -9.09 15.00
CA GLU A 103 -3.83 -8.80 16.12
C GLU A 103 -4.14 -7.44 16.74
N LEU A 104 -4.40 -6.44 15.89
CA LEU A 104 -4.69 -5.07 16.31
C LEU A 104 -6.18 -4.81 16.56
N LYS A 105 -7.04 -5.81 16.37
CA LYS A 105 -8.49 -5.70 16.51
C LYS A 105 -9.08 -4.64 15.58
N ILE A 106 -8.58 -4.58 14.36
CA ILE A 106 -9.06 -3.68 13.30
C ILE A 106 -9.89 -4.50 12.32
N ASN A 107 -11.09 -4.02 12.01
CA ASN A 107 -12.05 -4.77 11.19
C ASN A 107 -12.12 -4.34 9.73
N LYS A 108 -11.38 -3.31 9.35
CA LYS A 108 -11.50 -2.74 8.01
C LYS A 108 -10.15 -2.50 7.36
N LEU A 109 -10.02 -3.02 6.14
CA LEU A 109 -8.89 -2.74 5.25
C LEU A 109 -9.41 -1.87 4.13
N CYS A 110 -8.64 -0.86 3.70
CA CYS A 110 -9.03 0.00 2.61
C CYS A 110 -7.84 0.37 1.73
N PHE A 111 -8.11 0.80 0.52
CA PHE A 111 -7.12 1.40 -0.36
C PHE A 111 -7.81 2.40 -1.27
N GLN A 112 -7.03 3.35 -1.80
CA GLN A 112 -7.50 4.30 -2.78
C GLN A 112 -6.83 4.00 -4.11
N THR A 113 -7.57 4.20 -5.20
CA THR A 113 -7.05 3.97 -6.54
C THR A 113 -7.69 4.95 -7.51
N ASN A 114 -6.93 5.34 -8.54
CA ASN A 114 -7.45 6.12 -9.66
C ASN A 114 -7.66 5.26 -10.91
N ARG A 115 -7.54 3.94 -10.78
CA ARG A 115 -7.83 3.01 -11.88
C ARG A 115 -9.33 2.89 -12.11
N LYS A 116 -9.71 2.46 -13.31
CA LYS A 116 -11.11 2.24 -13.65
C LYS A 116 -11.76 1.25 -12.67
N GLU A 117 -12.95 1.58 -12.22
CA GLU A 117 -13.71 0.78 -11.26
C GLU A 117 -13.88 -0.67 -11.71
N ALA A 118 -14.21 -0.91 -12.97
CA ALA A 118 -14.40 -2.27 -13.48
C ALA A 118 -13.14 -3.12 -13.37
N VAL A 119 -11.96 -2.53 -13.61
CA VAL A 119 -10.67 -3.23 -13.50
C VAL A 119 -10.40 -3.59 -12.05
N ILE A 120 -10.63 -2.66 -11.13
CA ILE A 120 -10.40 -2.89 -9.70
C ILE A 120 -11.38 -3.90 -9.14
N ASN A 121 -12.66 -3.81 -9.48
CA ASN A 121 -13.67 -4.77 -9.00
C ASN A 121 -13.32 -6.20 -9.42
N ARG A 122 -12.86 -6.37 -10.65
CA ARG A 122 -12.47 -7.71 -11.14
C ARG A 122 -11.22 -8.22 -10.42
N LYS A 123 -10.24 -7.35 -10.17
CA LYS A 123 -8.95 -7.74 -9.62
C LYS A 123 -8.98 -7.90 -8.10
N MET A 124 -9.67 -6.99 -7.42
CA MET A 124 -9.66 -6.92 -5.96
C MET A 124 -10.90 -7.54 -5.31
N GLY A 125 -12.00 -7.69 -6.05
CA GLY A 125 -13.21 -8.31 -5.54
C GLY A 125 -12.98 -9.74 -5.05
N LYS A 126 -12.07 -10.47 -5.70
CA LYS A 126 -11.73 -11.84 -5.30
C LYS A 126 -11.05 -11.91 -3.92
N TYR A 127 -10.55 -10.78 -3.42
CA TYR A 127 -9.98 -10.68 -2.07
C TYR A 127 -10.97 -10.07 -1.07
N GLY A 128 -12.22 -9.88 -1.49
CA GLY A 128 -13.27 -9.38 -0.61
C GLY A 128 -13.40 -7.86 -0.55
N PHE A 129 -12.70 -7.13 -1.42
CA PHE A 129 -12.82 -5.67 -1.44
C PHE A 129 -14.03 -5.23 -2.25
N ASN A 130 -14.77 -4.27 -1.71
CA ASN A 130 -15.93 -3.66 -2.35
C ASN A 130 -15.77 -2.15 -2.31
N LYS A 131 -16.33 -1.47 -3.31
CA LYS A 131 -16.36 -0.02 -3.32
C LYS A 131 -17.15 0.50 -2.13
N SER A 132 -16.54 1.39 -1.35
CA SER A 132 -17.17 1.96 -0.16
C SER A 132 -17.74 3.34 -0.42
N PHE A 133 -16.98 4.23 -1.08
CA PHE A 133 -17.42 5.58 -1.38
C PHE A 133 -16.62 6.14 -2.56
N SER A 134 -17.07 7.30 -3.07
CA SER A 134 -16.34 8.04 -4.10
C SER A 134 -15.83 9.34 -3.53
N VAL A 135 -14.64 9.77 -3.97
CA VAL A 135 -14.04 11.03 -3.57
C VAL A 135 -14.07 11.98 -4.76
N TYR A 136 -14.59 13.19 -4.54
CA TYR A 136 -14.58 14.24 -5.55
C TYR A 136 -13.68 15.36 -5.07
N GLU A 137 -12.77 15.79 -5.92
CA GLU A 137 -11.78 16.78 -5.58
C GLU A 137 -11.90 18.02 -6.46
N LYS A 138 -11.60 19.17 -5.88
CA LYS A 138 -11.44 20.42 -6.61
C LYS A 138 -10.10 21.02 -6.22
N ASN A 139 -9.26 21.26 -7.20
CA ASN A 139 -7.96 21.87 -6.95
C ASN A 139 -8.10 23.39 -6.89
N LEU A 140 -7.71 23.98 -5.77
CA LEU A 140 -7.85 25.40 -5.53
C LEU A 140 -6.56 26.20 -5.69
N LYS A 141 -5.45 25.55 -5.86
CA LYS A 141 -4.14 26.21 -5.82
C LYS A 141 -3.78 26.97 -7.09
N GLU A 142 -4.51 26.82 -8.17
CA GLU A 142 -4.21 27.38 -9.48
C GLU A 142 -4.66 28.82 -9.64
N VAL A 143 -5.09 29.45 -8.56
CA VAL A 143 -5.52 30.83 -8.58
C VAL A 143 -4.31 31.73 -8.40
N ILE A 144 -3.69 32.10 -9.48
CA ILE A 144 -2.55 33.02 -9.45
C ILE A 144 -2.83 34.22 -10.31
#